data_01270fb2e511ad7f40590e77bb5fdcb0
#
_entry.id   01270fb2e511ad7f40590e77bb5fdcb0
#
_cell.length_a   1.000
_cell.length_b   1.000
_cell.length_c   1.000
_cell.angle_alpha   90.00
_cell.angle_beta   90.00
_cell.angle_gamma   90.00
#
_symmetry.space_group_name_H-M   'P 1'
#
loop_
_entity.id
_entity.type
_entity.pdbx_description
1 polymer ?
#
loop_
_entity_poly.entity_id
_entity_poly.type
_entity_poly.pdbx_seq_one_letter_code
_entity_poly.pdbx_strand_id
1 'polypeptide(L)'
;MTRPRRDLSSDDLKVWRHVARSVKPLHDSPRHPSADDDVDEPLRPRVTVTETEIPARAHARPQPPAPLKLGTVANIDRRTAQRFTRGEMQVDGRIDLHGLTLDQAHAALTGYIRGAAGRGARCVVVVTGKGKGDSIGRIRSEAPHWLNQAPLRPLILAVTQARVEHGGAGALYVLLKRKR
;
A
#
# COMPACT_ATOMS: atom_id res chain seq x y z
N MET A 1 20.71 -12.81 32.59
CA MET A 1 20.23 -14.13 33.07
C MET A 1 19.76 -14.89 31.82
N THR A 2 20.60 -15.80 31.35
CA THR A 2 20.38 -16.59 30.12
C THR A 2 19.60 -17.84 30.50
N ARG A 3 18.41 -18.07 29.96
CA ARG A 3 17.64 -19.30 30.19
C ARG A 3 18.36 -20.48 29.53
N PRO A 4 18.58 -21.64 30.26
CA PRO A 4 19.18 -22.81 29.65
C PRO A 4 18.25 -23.40 28.59
N ARG A 5 18.80 -23.73 27.41
CA ARG A 5 18.13 -24.54 26.39
C ARG A 5 17.90 -25.93 26.99
N ARG A 6 16.64 -26.37 27.01
CA ARG A 6 16.30 -27.75 27.32
C ARG A 6 16.54 -28.58 26.06
N ASP A 7 17.45 -29.54 26.15
CA ASP A 7 17.61 -30.57 25.14
C ASP A 7 16.42 -31.50 25.17
N LEU A 8 15.92 -31.89 23.99
CA LEU A 8 14.77 -32.79 23.86
C LEU A 8 15.13 -34.21 24.34
N SER A 9 14.32 -34.76 25.23
CA SER A 9 14.45 -36.15 25.70
C SER A 9 14.15 -37.14 24.55
N SER A 10 14.70 -38.34 24.64
CA SER A 10 14.43 -39.45 23.71
C SER A 10 12.92 -39.80 23.61
N ASP A 11 12.17 -39.57 24.66
CA ASP A 11 10.73 -39.81 24.69
C ASP A 11 9.96 -38.67 24.01
N ASP A 12 10.44 -37.43 24.14
CA ASP A 12 9.88 -36.27 23.39
C ASP A 12 10.03 -36.46 21.87
N LEU A 13 11.17 -37.04 21.45
CA LEU A 13 11.42 -37.37 20.05
C LEU A 13 10.50 -38.46 19.50
N LYS A 14 10.12 -39.43 20.31
CA LYS A 14 9.15 -40.50 19.92
C LYS A 14 7.77 -39.93 19.74
N VAL A 15 7.31 -39.07 20.66
CA VAL A 15 6.01 -38.40 20.58
C VAL A 15 5.98 -37.47 19.35
N TRP A 16 7.05 -36.71 19.11
CA TRP A 16 7.18 -35.81 17.96
C TRP A 16 7.10 -36.56 16.63
N ARG A 17 7.77 -37.71 16.50
CA ARG A 17 7.69 -38.56 15.30
C ARG A 17 6.29 -39.11 15.07
N HIS A 18 5.55 -39.44 16.12
CA HIS A 18 4.17 -39.94 16.04
C HIS A 18 3.24 -38.83 15.49
N VAL A 19 3.34 -37.62 16.00
CA VAL A 19 2.56 -36.47 15.58
C VAL A 19 2.91 -36.10 14.13
N ALA A 20 4.21 -36.05 13.79
CA ALA A 20 4.66 -35.68 12.45
C ALA A 20 4.17 -36.63 11.33
N ARG A 21 3.89 -37.92 11.67
CA ARG A 21 3.30 -38.87 10.71
C ARG A 21 1.80 -38.66 10.46
N SER A 22 1.09 -38.05 11.39
CA SER A 22 -0.34 -37.82 11.30
C SER A 22 -0.71 -36.52 10.55
N VAL A 23 0.28 -35.66 10.29
CA VAL A 23 0.07 -34.35 9.65
C VAL A 23 0.38 -34.44 8.15
N LYS A 24 -0.56 -34.06 7.31
CA LYS A 24 -0.36 -33.96 5.86
C LYS A 24 0.42 -32.65 5.57
N PRO A 25 1.64 -32.72 5.01
CA PRO A 25 2.40 -31.52 4.72
C PRO A 25 1.70 -30.66 3.66
N LEU A 26 1.69 -29.36 3.88
CA LEU A 26 1.09 -28.38 2.97
C LEU A 26 1.94 -28.12 1.71
N HIS A 27 3.19 -28.54 1.71
CA HIS A 27 4.11 -28.44 0.57
C HIS A 27 4.99 -29.68 0.51
N ASP A 28 5.24 -30.22 -0.68
CA ASP A 28 6.23 -31.25 -0.95
C ASP A 28 7.63 -30.61 -0.85
N SER A 29 8.16 -30.53 0.36
CA SER A 29 9.57 -30.20 0.56
C SER A 29 10.39 -31.49 0.52
N PRO A 30 11.53 -31.52 -0.19
CA PRO A 30 12.39 -32.70 -0.20
C PRO A 30 12.86 -33.02 1.21
N ARG A 31 12.71 -34.29 1.59
CA ARG A 31 13.11 -34.82 2.90
C ARG A 31 14.61 -34.63 3.07
N HIS A 32 15.04 -34.03 4.18
CA HIS A 32 16.43 -34.11 4.60
C HIS A 32 16.78 -35.56 4.85
N PRO A 33 17.89 -36.08 4.33
CA PRO A 33 18.37 -37.43 4.65
C PRO A 33 18.76 -37.47 6.13
N SER A 34 18.23 -38.48 6.83
CA SER A 34 18.66 -38.83 8.17
C SER A 34 20.09 -39.39 8.07
N ALA A 35 20.97 -38.91 8.93
CA ALA A 35 22.32 -39.42 9.07
C ALA A 35 22.29 -40.82 9.74
N ASP A 36 22.06 -41.86 8.99
CA ASP A 36 22.28 -43.28 9.34
C ASP A 36 21.92 -44.14 8.12
N ASP A 37 22.72 -44.04 7.06
CA ASP A 37 22.81 -45.07 6.02
C ASP A 37 24.19 -45.00 5.41
N ASP A 38 25.16 -45.63 6.11
CA ASP A 38 26.41 -46.11 5.52
C ASP A 38 26.07 -47.28 4.57
N VAL A 39 26.01 -47.03 3.29
CA VAL A 39 26.16 -48.09 2.29
C VAL A 39 26.99 -47.55 1.14
N ASP A 40 28.14 -48.15 1.00
CA ASP A 40 29.12 -48.13 -0.06
C ASP A 40 28.44 -48.25 -1.45
N GLU A 41 28.51 -47.18 -2.29
CA GLU A 41 28.14 -47.26 -3.69
C GLU A 41 29.18 -46.50 -4.56
N PRO A 42 29.57 -47.09 -5.69
CA PRO A 42 30.75 -46.64 -6.47
C PRO A 42 30.48 -45.30 -7.18
N LEU A 43 31.54 -44.50 -7.25
CA LEU A 43 31.71 -43.24 -7.90
C LEU A 43 31.07 -43.17 -9.30
N ARG A 44 29.92 -42.47 -9.39
CA ARG A 44 29.38 -42.01 -10.66
C ARG A 44 29.99 -40.67 -11.05
N PRO A 45 30.19 -40.40 -12.35
CA PRO A 45 30.87 -39.20 -12.82
C PRO A 45 30.13 -37.93 -12.39
N ARG A 46 30.90 -36.98 -11.86
CA ARG A 46 30.48 -35.64 -11.44
C ARG A 46 29.83 -34.92 -12.62
N VAL A 47 28.48 -34.89 -12.61
CA VAL A 47 27.74 -34.03 -13.51
C VAL A 47 28.02 -32.60 -13.06
N THR A 48 28.70 -31.83 -13.89
CA THR A 48 28.84 -30.38 -13.76
C THR A 48 27.43 -29.80 -13.81
N VAL A 49 26.87 -29.42 -12.66
CA VAL A 49 25.64 -28.67 -12.58
C VAL A 49 25.95 -27.30 -13.17
N THR A 50 25.56 -27.11 -14.40
CA THR A 50 25.48 -25.77 -15.00
C THR A 50 24.62 -24.95 -14.05
N GLU A 51 25.19 -23.89 -13.53
CA GLU A 51 24.55 -22.92 -12.66
C GLU A 51 23.31 -22.38 -13.39
N THR A 52 22.18 -23.07 -13.21
CA THR A 52 20.88 -22.56 -13.67
C THR A 52 20.62 -21.33 -12.81
N GLU A 53 20.82 -20.17 -13.39
CA GLU A 53 20.44 -18.90 -12.81
C GLU A 53 19.01 -19.04 -12.27
N ILE A 54 18.91 -19.16 -10.96
CA ILE A 54 17.65 -18.96 -10.25
C ILE A 54 17.28 -17.52 -10.60
N PRO A 55 16.19 -17.25 -11.32
CA PRO A 55 15.81 -15.88 -11.57
C PRO A 55 15.64 -15.23 -10.21
N ALA A 56 16.62 -14.40 -9.83
CA ALA A 56 16.49 -13.53 -8.67
C ALA A 56 15.13 -12.86 -8.85
N ARG A 57 14.21 -13.14 -7.95
CA ARG A 57 12.95 -12.39 -7.85
C ARG A 57 13.37 -10.95 -7.70
N ALA A 58 13.52 -10.28 -8.84
CA ALA A 58 13.75 -8.87 -8.90
C ALA A 58 12.66 -8.25 -8.03
N HIS A 59 13.06 -7.71 -6.88
CA HIS A 59 12.18 -6.87 -6.10
C HIS A 59 11.79 -5.77 -7.06
N ALA A 60 10.60 -5.92 -7.67
CA ALA A 60 10.06 -4.96 -8.60
C ALA A 60 10.14 -3.60 -7.89
N ARG A 61 11.00 -2.72 -8.39
CA ARG A 61 11.04 -1.32 -7.93
C ARG A 61 9.60 -0.86 -7.88
N PRO A 62 9.14 -0.28 -6.76
CA PRO A 62 7.77 0.21 -6.66
C PRO A 62 7.53 1.12 -7.87
N GLN A 63 6.72 0.66 -8.80
CA GLN A 63 6.36 1.48 -9.96
C GLN A 63 5.66 2.74 -9.44
N PRO A 64 5.99 3.92 -9.99
CA PRO A 64 5.28 5.13 -9.60
C PRO A 64 3.79 4.90 -9.80
N PRO A 65 2.97 5.29 -8.82
CA PRO A 65 1.53 5.05 -8.89
C PRO A 65 0.96 5.75 -10.14
N ALA A 66 0.11 5.05 -10.89
CA ALA A 66 -0.55 5.60 -12.07
C ALA A 66 -1.24 6.94 -11.77
N PRO A 67 -1.30 7.88 -12.72
CA PRO A 67 -1.91 9.19 -12.51
C PRO A 67 -3.38 9.06 -12.11
N LEU A 68 -3.80 9.86 -11.11
CA LEU A 68 -5.19 9.96 -10.67
C LEU A 68 -6.00 10.70 -11.74
N LYS A 69 -7.05 10.07 -12.23
CA LYS A 69 -8.10 10.77 -12.97
C LYS A 69 -9.22 11.14 -11.99
N LEU A 70 -9.75 12.35 -12.11
CA LEU A 70 -10.87 12.81 -11.28
C LEU A 70 -12.06 11.84 -11.42
N GLY A 71 -12.60 11.38 -10.30
CA GLY A 71 -13.69 10.41 -10.28
C GLY A 71 -13.29 8.95 -10.48
N THR A 72 -12.01 8.65 -10.74
CA THR A 72 -11.53 7.26 -10.85
C THR A 72 -11.08 6.73 -9.50
N VAL A 73 -11.64 5.61 -9.10
CA VAL A 73 -11.33 4.87 -7.87
C VAL A 73 -10.68 3.53 -8.22
N ALA A 74 -9.40 3.56 -8.61
CA ALA A 74 -8.64 2.35 -8.86
C ALA A 74 -8.00 1.82 -7.56
N ASN A 75 -7.92 0.48 -7.42
CA ASN A 75 -7.28 -0.18 -6.29
C ASN A 75 -7.94 0.07 -4.91
N ILE A 76 -9.25 0.27 -4.91
CA ILE A 76 -10.07 0.42 -3.71
C ILE A 76 -11.20 -0.60 -3.78
N ASP A 77 -11.56 -1.18 -2.63
CA ASP A 77 -12.71 -2.07 -2.57
C ASP A 77 -14.00 -1.36 -3.02
N ARG A 78 -14.90 -2.12 -3.65
CA ARG A 78 -16.12 -1.58 -4.28
C ARG A 78 -17.00 -0.79 -3.31
N ARG A 79 -17.12 -1.23 -2.06
CA ARG A 79 -17.95 -0.57 -1.05
C ARG A 79 -17.36 0.80 -0.65
N THR A 80 -16.06 0.85 -0.38
CA THR A 80 -15.37 2.12 -0.07
C THR A 80 -15.41 3.06 -1.27
N ALA A 81 -15.21 2.55 -2.49
CA ALA A 81 -15.29 3.33 -3.72
C ALA A 81 -16.67 3.99 -3.89
N GLN A 82 -17.77 3.22 -3.71
CA GLN A 82 -19.13 3.73 -3.79
C GLN A 82 -19.41 4.80 -2.74
N ARG A 83 -19.06 4.55 -1.47
CA ARG A 83 -19.24 5.52 -0.39
C ARG A 83 -18.45 6.81 -0.64
N PHE A 84 -17.22 6.68 -1.12
CA PHE A 84 -16.39 7.83 -1.46
C PHE A 84 -16.99 8.66 -2.59
N THR A 85 -17.37 8.02 -3.70
CA THR A 85 -17.97 8.71 -4.85
C THR A 85 -19.29 9.38 -4.50
N ARG A 86 -20.07 8.77 -3.61
CA ARG A 86 -21.32 9.35 -3.12
C ARG A 86 -21.13 10.41 -2.04
N GLY A 87 -19.90 10.65 -1.56
CA GLY A 87 -19.61 11.58 -0.47
C GLY A 87 -20.21 11.15 0.88
N GLU A 88 -20.38 9.85 1.07
CA GLU A 88 -20.92 9.22 2.31
C GLU A 88 -19.82 8.85 3.32
N MET A 89 -18.57 9.19 3.00
CA MET A 89 -17.48 8.99 3.93
C MET A 89 -17.40 10.13 4.93
N GLN A 90 -17.06 9.79 6.16
CA GLN A 90 -16.74 10.80 7.16
C GLN A 90 -15.57 11.65 6.68
N VAL A 91 -15.73 12.96 6.78
CA VAL A 91 -14.67 13.93 6.45
C VAL A 91 -13.83 14.16 7.71
N ASP A 92 -12.58 13.72 7.66
CA ASP A 92 -11.62 13.83 8.77
C ASP A 92 -10.94 15.20 8.85
N GLY A 93 -11.11 16.03 7.82
CA GLY A 93 -10.59 17.38 7.82
C GLY A 93 -10.88 18.13 6.52
N ARG A 94 -10.68 19.46 6.58
CA ARG A 94 -10.94 20.37 5.47
C ARG A 94 -9.81 21.39 5.38
N ILE A 95 -9.43 21.75 4.16
CA ILE A 95 -8.57 22.88 3.87
C ILE A 95 -9.28 23.80 2.89
N ASP A 96 -9.11 25.09 3.09
CA ASP A 96 -9.64 26.11 2.18
C ASP A 96 -8.47 26.86 1.51
N LEU A 97 -8.46 26.83 0.20
CA LEU A 97 -7.43 27.45 -0.65
C LEU A 97 -7.96 28.66 -1.41
N HIS A 98 -9.25 29.03 -1.22
CA HIS A 98 -9.80 30.16 -1.94
C HIS A 98 -9.10 31.47 -1.56
N GLY A 99 -8.88 32.34 -2.52
CA GLY A 99 -8.22 33.65 -2.28
C GLY A 99 -6.72 33.59 -2.15
N LEU A 100 -6.10 32.41 -2.11
CA LEU A 100 -4.65 32.27 -2.12
C LEU A 100 -4.06 32.45 -3.52
N THR A 101 -2.79 32.82 -3.59
CA THR A 101 -2.02 32.70 -4.83
C THR A 101 -1.75 31.23 -5.15
N LEU A 102 -1.37 30.92 -6.40
CA LEU A 102 -1.08 29.54 -6.80
C LEU A 102 0.02 28.91 -5.94
N ASP A 103 1.10 29.65 -5.67
CA ASP A 103 2.23 29.16 -4.88
C ASP A 103 1.84 28.93 -3.42
N GLN A 104 1.08 29.85 -2.83
CA GLN A 104 0.55 29.72 -1.48
C GLN A 104 -0.39 28.52 -1.37
N ALA A 105 -1.30 28.35 -2.34
CA ALA A 105 -2.25 27.27 -2.39
C ALA A 105 -1.54 25.91 -2.55
N HIS A 106 -0.53 25.82 -3.41
CA HIS A 106 0.26 24.61 -3.61
C HIS A 106 1.02 24.21 -2.33
N ALA A 107 1.69 25.18 -1.68
CA ALA A 107 2.41 24.95 -0.43
C ALA A 107 1.46 24.51 0.69
N ALA A 108 0.33 25.22 0.86
CA ALA A 108 -0.68 24.91 1.86
C ALA A 108 -1.30 23.51 1.65
N LEU A 109 -1.66 23.17 0.41
CA LEU A 109 -2.20 21.86 0.03
C LEU A 109 -1.19 20.75 0.34
N THR A 110 0.07 20.95 -0.04
CA THR A 110 1.13 19.97 0.17
C THR A 110 1.34 19.71 1.66
N GLY A 111 1.48 20.75 2.46
CA GLY A 111 1.62 20.64 3.91
C GLY A 111 0.43 19.96 4.56
N TYR A 112 -0.78 20.36 4.17
CA TYR A 112 -2.01 19.82 4.72
C TYR A 112 -2.18 18.32 4.43
N ILE A 113 -2.05 17.88 3.19
CA ILE A 113 -2.20 16.47 2.80
C ILE A 113 -1.17 15.59 3.51
N ARG A 114 0.09 16.03 3.59
CA ARG A 114 1.14 15.30 4.33
C ARG A 114 0.81 15.19 5.81
N GLY A 115 0.38 16.29 6.43
CA GLY A 115 -0.04 16.30 7.82
C GLY A 115 -1.26 15.42 8.08
N ALA A 116 -2.28 15.48 7.23
CA ALA A 116 -3.48 14.65 7.31
C ALA A 116 -3.14 13.15 7.19
N ALA A 117 -2.32 12.78 6.21
CA ALA A 117 -1.84 11.41 6.05
C ALA A 117 -1.02 10.94 7.27
N GLY A 118 -0.18 11.81 7.84
CA GLY A 118 0.59 11.54 9.06
C GLY A 118 -0.29 11.24 10.28
N ARG A 119 -1.42 11.91 10.41
CA ARG A 119 -2.43 11.69 11.47
C ARG A 119 -3.37 10.52 11.20
N GLY A 120 -3.26 9.86 10.05
CA GLY A 120 -4.10 8.73 9.69
C GLY A 120 -5.49 9.11 9.16
N ALA A 121 -5.71 10.36 8.76
CA ALA A 121 -6.95 10.79 8.11
C ALA A 121 -7.22 9.97 6.85
N ARG A 122 -8.50 9.71 6.57
CA ARG A 122 -8.93 8.87 5.43
C ARG A 122 -9.55 9.69 4.31
N CYS A 123 -10.41 10.62 4.65
CA CYS A 123 -11.11 11.45 3.68
C CYS A 123 -10.99 12.92 4.08
N VAL A 124 -10.49 13.75 3.18
CA VAL A 124 -10.38 15.19 3.42
C VAL A 124 -11.03 15.97 2.30
N VAL A 125 -11.50 17.18 2.61
CA VAL A 125 -12.07 18.13 1.66
C VAL A 125 -11.05 19.22 1.36
N VAL A 126 -10.83 19.45 0.07
CA VAL A 126 -9.99 20.56 -0.43
C VAL A 126 -10.90 21.54 -1.14
N VAL A 127 -11.10 22.72 -0.57
CA VAL A 127 -11.90 23.80 -1.17
C VAL A 127 -10.98 24.69 -1.98
N THR A 128 -11.26 24.78 -3.27
CA THR A 128 -10.48 25.57 -4.24
C THR A 128 -11.18 26.88 -4.64
N GLY A 129 -12.47 26.98 -4.27
CA GLY A 129 -13.33 28.05 -4.71
C GLY A 129 -13.91 27.83 -6.11
N LYS A 130 -14.96 28.59 -6.44
CA LYS A 130 -15.62 28.52 -7.77
C LYS A 130 -14.97 29.44 -8.79
N GLY A 131 -14.10 30.37 -8.38
CA GLY A 131 -13.59 31.48 -9.17
C GLY A 131 -14.61 32.64 -9.24
N LYS A 132 -14.14 33.84 -9.48
CA LYS A 132 -14.97 35.02 -9.80
C LYS A 132 -14.65 35.44 -11.22
N GLY A 133 -15.68 35.63 -12.07
CA GLY A 133 -15.54 36.05 -13.46
C GLY A 133 -14.78 35.08 -14.36
N ASP A 134 -14.13 35.56 -15.39
CA ASP A 134 -13.37 34.76 -16.39
C ASP A 134 -12.13 34.07 -15.84
N SER A 135 -11.72 34.39 -14.63
CA SER A 135 -10.66 33.66 -13.90
C SER A 135 -11.22 32.41 -13.24
N ILE A 136 -11.78 31.49 -14.04
CA ILE A 136 -12.32 30.22 -13.56
C ILE A 136 -11.21 29.49 -12.80
N GLY A 137 -11.20 29.75 -11.47
CA GLY A 137 -10.54 28.89 -10.51
C GLY A 137 -9.19 28.30 -10.92
N ARG A 138 -8.17 29.13 -11.19
CA ARG A 138 -6.81 28.62 -11.49
C ARG A 138 -6.37 27.59 -10.46
N ILE A 139 -6.68 27.78 -9.17
CA ILE A 139 -6.43 26.78 -8.12
C ILE A 139 -7.25 25.52 -8.38
N ARG A 140 -8.51 25.65 -8.85
CA ARG A 140 -9.37 24.50 -9.13
C ARG A 140 -8.84 23.67 -10.30
N SER A 141 -8.32 24.30 -11.36
CA SER A 141 -7.71 23.59 -12.49
C SER A 141 -6.37 22.94 -12.11
N GLU A 142 -5.58 23.60 -11.27
CA GLU A 142 -4.25 23.13 -10.90
C GLU A 142 -4.25 22.10 -9.76
N ALA A 143 -5.20 22.16 -8.82
CA ALA A 143 -5.23 21.26 -7.67
C ALA A 143 -5.18 19.75 -8.05
N PRO A 144 -5.90 19.25 -9.07
CA PRO A 144 -5.77 17.86 -9.51
C PRO A 144 -4.36 17.52 -10.01
N HIS A 145 -3.67 18.45 -10.66
CA HIS A 145 -2.29 18.27 -11.12
C HIS A 145 -1.34 18.17 -9.93
N TRP A 146 -1.45 19.06 -8.96
CA TRP A 146 -0.64 19.05 -7.75
C TRP A 146 -0.82 17.74 -6.94
N LEU A 147 -2.07 17.24 -6.84
CA LEU A 147 -2.35 15.97 -6.16
C LEU A 147 -1.75 14.76 -6.89
N ASN A 148 -1.44 14.91 -8.19
CA ASN A 148 -0.77 13.87 -8.98
C ASN A 148 0.75 13.92 -8.94
N GLN A 149 1.33 14.96 -8.36
CA GLN A 149 2.79 15.13 -8.26
C GLN A 149 3.35 14.54 -6.96
N ALA A 150 4.65 14.22 -6.97
CA ALA A 150 5.38 13.97 -5.75
C ALA A 150 5.46 15.28 -4.93
N PRO A 151 5.38 15.22 -3.60
CA PRO A 151 5.29 14.02 -2.76
C PRO A 151 3.86 13.53 -2.46
N LEU A 152 2.81 14.11 -3.06
CA LEU A 152 1.42 13.86 -2.69
C LEU A 152 0.86 12.56 -3.29
N ARG A 153 1.17 12.28 -4.56
CA ARG A 153 0.61 11.13 -5.27
C ARG A 153 0.72 9.79 -4.54
N PRO A 154 1.86 9.47 -3.90
CA PRO A 154 1.99 8.22 -3.14
C PRO A 154 1.04 8.09 -1.95
N LEU A 155 0.54 9.21 -1.40
CA LEU A 155 -0.35 9.25 -0.23
C LEU A 155 -1.82 9.10 -0.60
N ILE A 156 -2.19 9.30 -1.87
CA ILE A 156 -3.57 9.44 -2.32
C ILE A 156 -4.03 8.17 -3.03
N LEU A 157 -5.25 7.72 -2.72
CA LEU A 157 -5.93 6.61 -3.38
C LEU A 157 -6.86 7.10 -4.50
N ALA A 158 -7.65 8.13 -4.22
CA ALA A 158 -8.62 8.65 -5.18
C ALA A 158 -8.93 10.13 -4.92
N VAL A 159 -9.41 10.81 -5.96
CA VAL A 159 -9.91 12.19 -5.91
C VAL A 159 -11.23 12.26 -6.66
N THR A 160 -12.25 12.89 -6.08
CA THR A 160 -13.53 13.14 -6.73
C THR A 160 -14.06 14.52 -6.39
N GLN A 161 -15.00 15.01 -7.15
CA GLN A 161 -15.70 16.27 -6.84
C GLN A 161 -16.51 16.13 -5.57
N ALA A 162 -16.51 17.15 -4.73
CA ALA A 162 -17.30 17.15 -3.51
C ALA A 162 -18.81 17.37 -3.80
N ARG A 163 -19.66 16.97 -2.86
CA ARG A 163 -21.10 17.25 -2.89
C ARG A 163 -21.33 18.76 -2.67
N VAL A 164 -22.51 19.22 -3.05
CA VAL A 164 -22.91 20.62 -2.91
C VAL A 164 -22.76 21.12 -1.47
N GLU A 165 -23.13 20.29 -0.51
CA GLU A 165 -23.00 20.53 0.94
C GLU A 165 -21.56 20.84 1.39
N HIS A 166 -20.57 20.28 0.68
CA HIS A 166 -19.15 20.44 0.98
C HIS A 166 -18.41 21.37 -0.01
N GLY A 167 -19.15 22.13 -0.83
CA GLY A 167 -18.60 23.12 -1.76
C GLY A 167 -18.80 22.78 -3.23
N GLY A 168 -19.35 21.62 -3.57
CA GLY A 168 -19.72 21.23 -4.94
C GLY A 168 -18.56 21.29 -5.92
N ALA A 169 -18.80 21.98 -7.04
CA ALA A 169 -17.80 22.14 -8.09
C ALA A 169 -16.52 22.89 -7.66
N GLY A 170 -16.57 23.65 -6.56
CA GLY A 170 -15.42 24.37 -5.99
C GLY A 170 -14.65 23.59 -4.94
N ALA A 171 -14.91 22.29 -4.77
CA ALA A 171 -14.23 21.48 -3.78
C ALA A 171 -14.01 20.03 -4.26
N LEU A 172 -12.99 19.39 -3.70
CA LEU A 172 -12.60 18.02 -4.01
C LEU A 172 -12.58 17.19 -2.74
N TYR A 173 -13.08 15.95 -2.80
CA TYR A 173 -12.75 14.92 -1.83
C TYR A 173 -11.43 14.26 -2.23
N VAL A 174 -10.55 14.07 -1.27
CA VAL A 174 -9.29 13.36 -1.42
C VAL A 174 -9.28 12.19 -0.46
N LEU A 175 -9.20 10.97 -0.99
CA LEU A 175 -9.10 9.74 -0.21
C LEU A 175 -7.64 9.38 -0.02
N LEU A 176 -7.21 9.30 1.23
CA LEU A 176 -5.83 9.01 1.62
C LEU A 176 -5.62 7.51 1.91
N LYS A 177 -4.39 7.06 1.69
CA LYS A 177 -3.96 5.70 2.07
C LYS A 177 -3.92 5.57 3.60
N ARG A 178 -4.23 4.38 4.09
CA ARG A 178 -3.98 4.06 5.50
C ARG A 178 -2.48 4.00 5.76
N LYS A 179 -2.03 4.62 6.85
CA LYS A 179 -0.71 4.38 7.40
C LYS A 179 -0.70 2.94 7.93
N ARG A 180 0.16 2.09 7.39
CA ARG A 180 0.44 0.76 7.95
C ARG A 180 1.47 0.87 9.06
#